data_32e0bf6505d9df517f16d01e1493002d
#
_entry.id   32e0bf6505d9df517f16d01e1493002d
#
_cell.length_a   1.000
_cell.length_b   1.000
_cell.length_c   1.000
_cell.angle_alpha   90.00
_cell.angle_beta   90.00
_cell.angle_gamma   90.00
#
_symmetry.space_group_name_H-M   'P 1'
#
loop_
_entity.id
_entity.type
_entity.pdbx_description
1 polymer ?
#
loop_
_entity_poly.entity_id
_entity_poly.type
_entity_poly.pdbx_seq_one_letter_code
_entity_poly.pdbx_strand_id
1 'polypeptide(L)'
;QAADKENDSPVQHYLDCFGGGHFAAKPELVKRLVMEAPDAIKWLNDLGVEFDKAEDGTMVTTHGGGTSRKRMHAAKDYSGSEIMRTIRDEVLNLKIPVVEFTSAVELLKDEKGQTAGAVLLNMETGDYSVARAKTVVIATGGAGRMHYQGFPTSNHYGATADGLVLGYRAGASLLYQDSIQY
;
A
#
# COMPACT_ATOMS: atom_id res chain seq x y z
N GLN A 1 7.24 -2.37 8.99
CA GLN A 1 8.16 -1.90 10.04
C GLN A 1 7.36 -1.23 11.16
N ALA A 2 7.71 -1.50 12.41
CA ALA A 2 7.13 -0.84 13.57
C ALA A 2 8.13 -0.77 14.71
N ALA A 3 8.19 0.36 15.40
CA ALA A 3 9.02 0.55 16.59
C ALA A 3 8.24 0.08 17.83
N ASP A 4 8.14 -1.23 18.00
CA ASP A 4 7.38 -1.91 19.06
C ASP A 4 8.23 -2.64 20.09
N LYS A 5 9.55 -2.44 20.07
CA LYS A 5 10.52 -3.04 21.00
C LYS A 5 11.09 -2.00 21.96
N GLU A 6 11.48 -2.43 23.17
CA GLU A 6 12.02 -1.55 24.22
C GLU A 6 13.23 -0.72 23.81
N ASN A 7 14.05 -1.24 22.88
CA ASN A 7 15.26 -0.57 22.40
C ASN A 7 15.03 0.30 21.17
N ASP A 8 13.78 0.55 20.80
CA ASP A 8 13.38 1.38 19.66
C ASP A 8 12.29 2.39 20.08
N SER A 9 12.01 3.35 19.21
CA SER A 9 10.96 4.33 19.48
C SER A 9 10.41 4.89 18.15
N PRO A 10 9.16 5.38 18.15
CA PRO A 10 8.61 6.11 17.00
C PRO A 10 9.46 7.31 16.58
N VAL A 11 10.16 7.95 17.53
CA VAL A 11 11.07 9.08 17.23
C VAL A 11 12.26 8.58 16.42
N GLN A 12 12.91 7.49 16.84
CA GLN A 12 14.02 6.92 16.08
C GLN A 12 13.55 6.42 14.71
N HIS A 13 12.38 5.80 14.65
CA HIS A 13 11.77 5.37 13.39
C HIS A 13 11.49 6.56 12.47
N TYR A 14 11.00 7.68 13.03
CA TYR A 14 10.79 8.93 12.27
C TYR A 14 12.11 9.45 11.67
N LEU A 15 13.18 9.51 12.47
CA LEU A 15 14.47 10.00 12.00
C LEU A 15 15.04 9.13 10.87
N ASP A 16 14.92 7.81 10.98
CA ASP A 16 15.33 6.88 9.94
C ASP A 16 14.53 7.08 8.64
N CYS A 17 13.21 7.17 8.73
CA CYS A 17 12.34 7.37 7.56
C CYS A 17 12.56 8.74 6.90
N PHE A 18 12.59 9.81 7.70
CA PHE A 18 12.71 11.17 7.20
C PHE A 18 14.10 11.43 6.62
N GLY A 19 15.15 10.94 7.32
CA GLY A 19 16.52 11.01 6.82
C GLY A 19 16.76 10.13 5.59
N GLY A 20 16.26 8.89 5.61
CA GLY A 20 16.33 7.98 4.45
C GLY A 20 15.62 8.52 3.20
N GLY A 21 14.56 9.30 3.38
CA GLY A 21 13.87 10.04 2.34
C GLY A 21 14.53 11.38 1.96
N HIS A 22 15.77 11.62 2.38
CA HIS A 22 16.49 12.88 2.14
C HIS A 22 15.72 14.13 2.52
N PHE A 23 14.88 14.03 3.57
CA PHE A 23 14.06 15.11 4.10
C PHE A 23 13.00 15.66 3.11
N ALA A 24 12.72 14.93 2.02
CA ALA A 24 11.75 15.34 1.00
C ALA A 24 10.30 14.96 1.34
N ALA A 25 10.09 14.04 2.28
CA ALA A 25 8.75 13.62 2.69
C ALA A 25 8.02 14.71 3.47
N LYS A 26 6.68 14.64 3.50
CA LYS A 26 5.86 15.50 4.36
C LYS A 26 5.99 15.04 5.82
N PRO A 27 6.53 15.90 6.72
CA PRO A 27 6.85 15.51 8.10
C PRO A 27 5.64 14.96 8.87
N GLU A 28 4.47 15.57 8.68
CA GLU A 28 3.23 15.18 9.35
C GLU A 28 2.76 13.76 8.93
N LEU A 29 2.99 13.37 7.68
CA LEU A 29 2.64 12.04 7.19
C LEU A 29 3.63 10.98 7.70
N VAL A 30 4.93 11.29 7.72
CA VAL A 30 5.93 10.40 8.32
C VAL A 30 5.65 10.21 9.80
N LYS A 31 5.33 11.29 10.54
CA LYS A 31 4.96 11.20 11.95
C LYS A 31 3.77 10.25 12.14
N ARG A 32 2.71 10.40 11.35
CA ARG A 32 1.53 9.56 11.42
C ARG A 32 1.87 8.10 11.16
N LEU A 33 2.62 7.84 10.09
CA LEU A 33 3.08 6.50 9.74
C LEU A 33 3.78 5.80 10.92
N VAL A 34 4.79 6.45 11.52
CA VAL A 34 5.60 5.81 12.56
C VAL A 34 4.88 5.66 13.89
N MET A 35 3.96 6.58 14.19
CA MET A 35 3.15 6.51 15.42
C MET A 35 2.08 5.42 15.36
N GLU A 36 1.49 5.19 14.19
CA GLU A 36 0.43 4.20 13.99
C GLU A 36 0.97 2.80 13.60
N ALA A 37 2.25 2.69 13.23
CA ALA A 37 2.84 1.43 12.79
C ALA A 37 2.77 0.29 13.82
N PRO A 38 3.00 0.49 15.13
CA PRO A 38 2.85 -0.58 16.12
C PRO A 38 1.43 -1.14 16.17
N ASP A 39 0.42 -0.28 16.17
CA ASP A 39 -0.98 -0.69 16.18
C ASP A 39 -1.36 -1.42 14.89
N ALA A 40 -0.84 -0.99 13.75
CA ALA A 40 -1.07 -1.64 12.47
C ALA A 40 -0.46 -3.06 12.42
N ILE A 41 0.75 -3.25 12.94
CA ILE A 41 1.37 -4.58 13.04
C ILE A 41 0.60 -5.47 14.01
N LYS A 42 0.20 -4.92 15.15
CA LYS A 42 -0.65 -5.66 16.11
C LYS A 42 -1.96 -6.09 15.47
N TRP A 43 -2.64 -5.19 14.76
CA TRP A 43 -3.88 -5.49 14.05
C TRP A 43 -3.70 -6.61 13.02
N LEU A 44 -2.63 -6.59 12.21
CA LEU A 44 -2.34 -7.66 11.26
C LEU A 44 -2.10 -9.00 11.95
N ASN A 45 -1.36 -9.01 13.07
CA ASN A 45 -1.14 -10.22 13.86
C ASN A 45 -2.46 -10.75 14.45
N ASP A 46 -3.32 -9.86 14.96
CA ASP A 46 -4.62 -10.22 15.54
C ASP A 46 -5.60 -10.76 14.46
N LEU A 47 -5.46 -10.32 13.20
CA LEU A 47 -6.18 -10.88 12.05
C LEU A 47 -5.66 -12.26 11.63
N GLY A 48 -4.50 -12.69 12.12
CA GLY A 48 -3.93 -14.00 11.82
C GLY A 48 -2.80 -13.99 10.80
N VAL A 49 -2.12 -12.85 10.60
CA VAL A 49 -0.85 -12.83 9.86
C VAL A 49 0.21 -13.57 10.67
N GLU A 50 0.78 -14.60 10.09
CA GLU A 50 1.78 -15.45 10.73
C GLU A 50 3.18 -14.83 10.64
N PHE A 51 3.41 -13.75 11.38
CA PHE A 51 4.76 -13.20 11.52
C PHE A 51 5.68 -14.18 12.24
N ASP A 52 6.98 -14.13 11.92
CA ASP A 52 8.00 -14.92 12.58
C ASP A 52 8.04 -14.61 14.07
N LYS A 53 8.01 -15.67 14.90
CA LYS A 53 7.97 -15.59 16.36
C LYS A 53 9.09 -16.42 16.96
N ALA A 54 9.59 -15.96 18.10
CA ALA A 54 10.45 -16.73 18.99
C ALA A 54 9.65 -17.83 19.71
N GLU A 55 10.35 -18.71 20.43
CA GLU A 55 9.73 -19.82 21.18
C GLU A 55 8.73 -19.34 22.25
N ASP A 56 8.92 -18.13 22.78
CA ASP A 56 8.04 -17.50 23.76
C ASP A 56 6.81 -16.80 23.14
N GLY A 57 6.68 -16.86 21.78
CA GLY A 57 5.57 -16.24 21.05
C GLY A 57 5.78 -14.77 20.71
N THR A 58 6.88 -14.14 21.13
CA THR A 58 7.19 -12.76 20.74
C THR A 58 7.57 -12.66 19.26
N MET A 59 7.04 -11.65 18.56
CA MET A 59 7.41 -11.40 17.17
C MET A 59 8.89 -11.03 17.04
N VAL A 60 9.59 -11.72 16.16
CA VAL A 60 11.00 -11.44 15.82
C VAL A 60 11.08 -10.28 14.85
N THR A 61 12.06 -9.40 15.08
CA THR A 61 12.33 -8.29 14.16
C THR A 61 13.75 -8.35 13.64
N THR A 62 13.93 -7.93 12.39
CA THR A 62 15.20 -7.88 11.68
C THR A 62 15.55 -6.47 11.23
N HIS A 63 16.81 -6.25 10.84
CA HIS A 63 17.20 -5.01 10.19
C HIS A 63 16.66 -4.95 8.76
N GLY A 64 16.17 -3.78 8.39
CA GLY A 64 15.93 -3.41 7.00
C GLY A 64 17.08 -2.55 6.46
N GLY A 65 17.12 -2.36 5.15
CA GLY A 65 18.02 -1.39 4.54
C GLY A 65 17.76 0.01 5.10
N GLY A 66 18.80 0.68 5.60
CA GLY A 66 18.72 2.03 6.15
C GLY A 66 18.06 2.17 7.52
N THR A 67 17.72 1.07 8.21
CA THR A 67 17.18 1.15 9.56
C THR A 67 18.27 1.12 10.64
N SER A 68 18.19 2.02 11.61
CA SER A 68 19.11 2.05 12.75
C SER A 68 18.77 1.02 13.84
N ARG A 69 17.56 0.45 13.78
CA ARG A 69 17.08 -0.56 14.74
C ARG A 69 16.40 -1.73 14.00
N LYS A 70 16.33 -2.87 14.69
CA LYS A 70 15.58 -4.05 14.21
C LYS A 70 14.10 -3.79 14.41
N ARG A 71 13.37 -3.44 13.34
CA ARG A 71 11.93 -3.17 13.37
C ARG A 71 11.14 -3.77 12.21
N MET A 72 11.81 -4.53 11.36
CA MET A 72 11.11 -5.24 10.29
C MET A 72 10.50 -6.53 10.82
N HIS A 73 9.17 -6.61 10.78
CA HIS A 73 8.41 -7.82 10.98
C HIS A 73 8.34 -8.56 9.64
N ALA A 74 8.53 -9.85 9.65
CA ALA A 74 8.53 -10.68 8.46
C ALA A 74 7.75 -11.97 8.69
N ALA A 75 7.23 -12.55 7.63
CA ALA A 75 6.80 -13.93 7.54
C ALA A 75 7.76 -14.60 6.56
N LYS A 76 8.89 -15.06 7.06
CA LYS A 76 10.02 -15.57 6.28
C LYS A 76 10.39 -14.61 5.14
N ASP A 77 10.40 -15.06 3.88
CA ASP A 77 10.70 -14.28 2.68
C ASP A 77 9.46 -13.95 1.84
N TYR A 78 8.24 -14.24 2.36
CA TYR A 78 6.97 -14.00 1.66
C TYR A 78 5.95 -13.15 2.44
N SER A 79 6.44 -12.21 3.23
CA SER A 79 5.61 -11.34 4.09
C SER A 79 4.45 -10.67 3.34
N GLY A 80 4.69 -10.19 2.12
CA GLY A 80 3.64 -9.57 1.30
C GLY A 80 2.51 -10.54 0.94
N SER A 81 2.86 -11.77 0.57
CA SER A 81 1.89 -12.83 0.25
C SER A 81 1.06 -13.21 1.48
N GLU A 82 1.70 -13.34 2.64
CA GLU A 82 1.04 -13.70 3.89
C GLU A 82 0.06 -12.62 4.36
N ILE A 83 0.48 -11.36 4.33
CA ILE A 83 -0.39 -10.21 4.65
C ILE A 83 -1.57 -10.16 3.67
N MET A 84 -1.31 -10.31 2.37
CA MET A 84 -2.36 -10.26 1.35
C MET A 84 -3.37 -11.39 1.53
N ARG A 85 -2.90 -12.63 1.80
CA ARG A 85 -3.77 -13.78 2.08
C ARG A 85 -4.73 -13.46 3.23
N THR A 86 -4.19 -13.02 4.35
CA THR A 86 -4.97 -12.74 5.56
C THR A 86 -5.99 -11.62 5.35
N ILE A 87 -5.57 -10.49 4.74
CA ILE A 87 -6.48 -9.36 4.48
C ILE A 87 -7.56 -9.74 3.47
N ARG A 88 -7.21 -10.51 2.42
CA ARG A 88 -8.19 -11.01 1.44
C ARG A 88 -9.23 -11.89 2.10
N ASP A 89 -8.81 -12.81 2.95
CA ASP A 89 -9.72 -13.69 3.69
C ASP A 89 -10.67 -12.87 4.58
N GLU A 90 -10.18 -11.82 5.23
CA GLU A 90 -11.01 -10.92 6.03
C GLU A 90 -12.02 -10.14 5.19
N VAL A 91 -11.64 -9.65 4.01
CA VAL A 91 -12.58 -9.01 3.06
C VAL A 91 -13.71 -9.95 2.70
N LEU A 92 -13.41 -11.23 2.44
CA LEU A 92 -14.41 -12.25 2.12
C LEU A 92 -15.30 -12.58 3.33
N ASN A 93 -14.72 -12.70 4.53
CA ASN A 93 -15.45 -12.92 5.78
C ASN A 93 -16.44 -11.80 6.07
N LEU A 94 -16.04 -10.57 5.84
CA LEU A 94 -16.88 -9.36 5.97
C LEU A 94 -17.90 -9.22 4.83
N LYS A 95 -17.88 -10.12 3.84
CA LYS A 95 -18.77 -10.09 2.66
C LYS A 95 -18.72 -8.77 1.90
N ILE A 96 -17.55 -8.14 1.85
CA ILE A 96 -17.35 -6.95 1.04
C ILE A 96 -17.40 -7.37 -0.43
N PRO A 97 -18.25 -6.74 -1.28
CA PRO A 97 -18.33 -7.09 -2.69
C PRO A 97 -16.98 -6.89 -3.39
N VAL A 98 -16.52 -7.94 -4.04
CA VAL A 98 -15.31 -7.92 -4.88
C VAL A 98 -15.73 -8.15 -6.31
N VAL A 99 -15.37 -7.23 -7.21
CA VAL A 99 -15.66 -7.32 -8.65
C VAL A 99 -14.36 -7.70 -9.35
N GLU A 100 -14.21 -8.98 -9.63
CA GLU A 100 -13.02 -9.53 -10.27
C GLU A 100 -13.03 -9.30 -11.79
N PHE A 101 -11.87 -9.45 -12.43
CA PHE A 101 -11.67 -9.26 -13.88
C PHE A 101 -12.23 -7.93 -14.42
N THR A 102 -12.20 -6.90 -13.60
CA THR A 102 -12.82 -5.61 -13.91
C THR A 102 -11.84 -4.47 -13.66
N SER A 103 -11.64 -3.65 -14.67
CA SER A 103 -10.75 -2.48 -14.62
C SER A 103 -11.56 -1.21 -14.41
N ALA A 104 -11.12 -0.35 -13.49
CA ALA A 104 -11.60 1.03 -13.43
C ALA A 104 -10.92 1.83 -14.53
N VAL A 105 -11.71 2.41 -15.43
CA VAL A 105 -11.19 3.12 -16.63
C VAL A 105 -11.35 4.62 -16.56
N GLU A 106 -12.27 5.12 -15.72
CA GLU A 106 -12.49 6.55 -15.53
C GLU A 106 -13.07 6.81 -14.13
N LEU A 107 -12.75 7.95 -13.52
CA LEU A 107 -13.40 8.42 -12.29
C LEU A 107 -14.53 9.39 -12.66
N LEU A 108 -15.69 9.17 -12.05
CA LEU A 108 -16.86 10.01 -12.27
C LEU A 108 -16.88 11.16 -11.26
N LYS A 109 -17.31 12.32 -11.73
CA LYS A 109 -17.57 13.50 -10.90
C LYS A 109 -19.04 13.88 -10.97
N ASP A 110 -19.53 14.45 -9.88
CA ASP A 110 -20.84 15.08 -9.84
C ASP A 110 -20.80 16.51 -10.43
N GLU A 111 -21.96 17.18 -10.45
CA GLU A 111 -22.10 18.55 -10.95
C GLU A 111 -21.25 19.57 -10.18
N LYS A 112 -20.82 19.24 -8.96
CA LYS A 112 -19.96 20.06 -8.10
C LYS A 112 -18.47 19.75 -8.31
N GLY A 113 -18.13 18.80 -9.19
CA GLY A 113 -16.78 18.36 -9.43
C GLY A 113 -16.22 17.40 -8.37
N GLN A 114 -17.06 16.89 -7.46
CA GLN A 114 -16.66 15.91 -6.46
C GLN A 114 -16.72 14.49 -7.04
N THR A 115 -15.83 13.62 -6.57
CA THR A 115 -15.84 12.21 -6.98
C THR A 115 -17.17 11.56 -6.61
N ALA A 116 -17.79 10.88 -7.56
CA ALA A 116 -19.11 10.26 -7.45
C ALA A 116 -19.10 8.76 -7.77
N GLY A 117 -17.95 8.22 -8.16
CA GLY A 117 -17.80 6.82 -8.53
C GLY A 117 -16.76 6.57 -9.59
N ALA A 118 -16.89 5.44 -10.28
CA ALA A 118 -16.00 5.05 -11.37
C ALA A 118 -16.76 4.34 -12.50
N VAL A 119 -16.26 4.46 -13.70
CA VAL A 119 -16.62 3.60 -14.85
C VAL A 119 -15.74 2.36 -14.78
N LEU A 120 -16.38 1.21 -14.92
CA LEU A 120 -15.75 -0.10 -14.86
C LEU A 120 -15.89 -0.80 -16.21
N LEU A 121 -14.83 -1.47 -16.62
CA LEU A 121 -14.80 -2.33 -17.80
C LEU A 121 -14.59 -3.78 -17.36
N ASN A 122 -15.55 -4.65 -17.64
CA ASN A 122 -15.35 -6.08 -17.50
C ASN A 122 -14.41 -6.55 -18.60
N MET A 123 -13.27 -7.10 -18.23
CA MET A 123 -12.20 -7.48 -19.14
C MET A 123 -12.48 -8.80 -19.88
N GLU A 124 -13.44 -9.59 -19.43
CA GLU A 124 -13.84 -10.85 -20.06
C GLU A 124 -14.94 -10.62 -21.11
N THR A 125 -15.94 -9.78 -20.80
CA THR A 125 -17.09 -9.56 -21.69
C THR A 125 -16.95 -8.29 -22.54
N GLY A 126 -16.13 -7.33 -22.11
CA GLY A 126 -16.03 -6.00 -22.72
C GLY A 126 -17.14 -5.03 -22.32
N ASP A 127 -18.01 -5.43 -21.39
CA ASP A 127 -19.13 -4.59 -20.96
C ASP A 127 -18.70 -3.48 -20.01
N TYR A 128 -19.32 -2.32 -20.16
CA TYR A 128 -19.13 -1.19 -19.24
C TYR A 128 -20.23 -1.16 -18.19
N SER A 129 -19.83 -0.79 -16.97
CA SER A 129 -20.74 -0.56 -15.85
C SER A 129 -20.29 0.65 -15.03
N VAL A 130 -21.15 1.11 -14.12
CA VAL A 130 -20.87 2.27 -13.26
C VAL A 130 -20.98 1.85 -11.81
N ALA A 131 -19.91 2.06 -11.07
CA ALA A 131 -19.91 1.98 -9.60
C ALA A 131 -20.14 3.38 -9.03
N ARG A 132 -21.26 3.59 -8.34
CA ARG A 132 -21.54 4.83 -7.62
C ARG A 132 -20.97 4.76 -6.22
N ALA A 133 -20.22 5.78 -5.81
CA ALA A 133 -19.63 5.84 -4.49
C ALA A 133 -19.48 7.30 -4.03
N LYS A 134 -19.61 7.52 -2.73
CA LYS A 134 -19.35 8.84 -2.11
C LYS A 134 -17.86 9.17 -2.08
N THR A 135 -17.02 8.15 -2.02
CA THR A 135 -15.56 8.24 -2.03
C THR A 135 -14.98 7.08 -2.82
N VAL A 136 -13.85 7.31 -3.46
CA VAL A 136 -13.08 6.28 -4.17
C VAL A 136 -11.67 6.29 -3.64
N VAL A 137 -11.17 5.11 -3.25
CA VAL A 137 -9.77 4.91 -2.86
C VAL A 137 -9.02 4.29 -4.03
N ILE A 138 -7.97 4.97 -4.51
CA ILE A 138 -7.07 4.43 -5.53
C ILE A 138 -5.94 3.71 -4.79
N ALA A 139 -5.86 2.39 -4.95
CA ALA A 139 -4.85 1.53 -4.33
C ALA A 139 -4.28 0.53 -5.34
N THR A 140 -4.03 1.00 -6.57
CA THR A 140 -3.69 0.19 -7.75
C THR A 140 -2.20 -0.12 -7.88
N GLY A 141 -1.40 0.17 -6.86
CA GLY A 141 0.05 0.06 -6.92
C GLY A 141 0.68 1.21 -7.69
N GLY A 142 1.89 1.01 -8.16
CA GLY A 142 2.71 2.05 -8.74
C GLY A 142 3.04 1.86 -10.22
N ALA A 143 4.22 2.31 -10.62
CA ALA A 143 4.70 2.35 -12.01
C ALA A 143 5.92 1.45 -12.27
N GLY A 144 6.32 0.60 -11.31
CA GLY A 144 7.57 -0.18 -11.39
C GLY A 144 7.63 -1.17 -12.53
N ARG A 145 6.51 -1.48 -13.22
CA ARG A 145 6.48 -2.35 -14.40
C ARG A 145 6.57 -1.60 -15.74
N MET A 146 6.65 -0.29 -15.71
CA MET A 146 6.70 0.53 -16.93
C MET A 146 8.01 0.36 -17.72
N HIS A 147 9.00 -0.36 -17.20
CA HIS A 147 10.32 -0.57 -17.82
C HIS A 147 10.99 0.74 -18.28
N TYR A 148 10.84 1.78 -17.49
CA TYR A 148 11.41 3.08 -17.82
C TYR A 148 12.93 2.96 -18.06
N GLN A 149 13.39 3.49 -19.18
CA GLN A 149 14.79 3.40 -19.61
C GLN A 149 15.37 1.98 -19.71
N GLY A 150 14.51 0.94 -19.80
CA GLY A 150 14.94 -0.44 -19.94
C GLY A 150 15.43 -1.09 -18.65
N PHE A 151 15.23 -0.48 -17.48
CA PHE A 151 15.57 -1.11 -16.20
C PHE A 151 14.76 -2.38 -15.98
N PRO A 152 15.41 -3.50 -15.60
CA PRO A 152 14.71 -4.72 -15.25
C PRO A 152 13.95 -4.54 -13.94
N THR A 153 12.82 -5.23 -13.81
CA THR A 153 11.98 -5.18 -12.61
C THR A 153 11.36 -6.54 -12.31
N SER A 154 11.22 -6.84 -11.02
CA SER A 154 10.44 -7.96 -10.51
C SER A 154 9.04 -7.54 -10.04
N ASN A 155 8.65 -6.27 -10.23
CA ASN A 155 7.32 -5.78 -9.87
C ASN A 155 6.22 -6.55 -10.61
N HIS A 156 5.04 -6.62 -9.99
CA HIS A 156 3.86 -7.24 -10.59
C HIS A 156 3.51 -6.59 -11.94
N TYR A 157 3.02 -7.37 -12.89
CA TYR A 157 2.65 -6.89 -14.23
C TYR A 157 1.62 -5.76 -14.23
N GLY A 158 0.76 -5.68 -13.21
CA GLY A 158 -0.21 -4.63 -13.03
C GLY A 158 0.34 -3.30 -12.49
N ALA A 159 1.65 -3.19 -12.20
CA ALA A 159 2.26 -1.94 -11.74
C ALA A 159 2.55 -0.99 -12.93
N THR A 160 1.50 -0.58 -13.63
CA THR A 160 1.52 0.15 -14.92
C THR A 160 1.02 1.59 -14.83
N ALA A 161 0.92 2.13 -13.62
CA ALA A 161 0.54 3.52 -13.34
C ALA A 161 -0.91 3.90 -13.68
N ASP A 162 -1.80 2.95 -13.94
CA ASP A 162 -3.19 3.24 -14.34
C ASP A 162 -3.92 4.10 -13.32
N GLY A 163 -3.78 3.81 -12.01
CA GLY A 163 -4.38 4.62 -10.95
C GLY A 163 -3.82 6.04 -10.88
N LEU A 164 -2.54 6.25 -11.20
CA LEU A 164 -1.97 7.59 -11.31
C LEU A 164 -2.63 8.38 -12.44
N VAL A 165 -2.87 7.74 -13.58
CA VAL A 165 -3.57 8.35 -14.72
C VAL A 165 -5.00 8.70 -14.36
N LEU A 166 -5.74 7.78 -13.72
CA LEU A 166 -7.11 8.04 -13.23
C LEU A 166 -7.15 9.23 -12.26
N GLY A 167 -6.23 9.26 -11.29
CA GLY A 167 -6.12 10.36 -10.34
C GLY A 167 -5.81 11.69 -11.03
N TYR A 168 -4.84 11.71 -11.94
CA TYR A 168 -4.46 12.90 -12.71
C TYR A 168 -5.63 13.45 -13.52
N ARG A 169 -6.33 12.61 -14.28
CA ARG A 169 -7.51 13.00 -15.06
C ARG A 169 -8.64 13.54 -14.18
N ALA A 170 -8.75 13.01 -12.96
CA ALA A 170 -9.69 13.52 -11.98
C ALA A 170 -9.25 14.83 -11.29
N GLY A 171 -8.04 15.33 -11.57
CA GLY A 171 -7.52 16.60 -11.03
C GLY A 171 -6.67 16.43 -9.77
N ALA A 172 -6.22 15.22 -9.45
CA ALA A 172 -5.28 15.00 -8.35
C ALA A 172 -3.90 15.55 -8.68
N SER A 173 -3.21 16.07 -7.66
CA SER A 173 -1.79 16.43 -7.75
C SER A 173 -0.94 15.16 -7.66
N LEU A 174 0.03 15.04 -8.55
CA LEU A 174 1.00 13.94 -8.54
C LEU A 174 2.30 14.39 -7.88
N LEU A 175 2.88 13.51 -7.06
CA LEU A 175 4.14 13.74 -6.36
C LEU A 175 5.18 12.68 -6.78
N TYR A 176 6.44 13.07 -6.78
CA TYR A 176 7.60 12.17 -6.96
C TYR A 176 7.52 11.31 -8.23
N GLN A 177 7.09 11.91 -9.34
CA GLN A 177 6.96 11.20 -10.63
C GLN A 177 8.31 10.81 -11.24
N ASP A 178 9.40 11.33 -10.71
CA ASP A 178 10.79 11.00 -11.03
C ASP A 178 11.36 9.86 -10.16
N SER A 179 10.59 9.34 -9.20
CA SER A 179 11.03 8.32 -8.24
C SER A 179 10.23 7.03 -8.42
N ILE A 180 10.70 6.17 -9.32
CA ILE A 180 10.06 4.86 -9.57
C ILE A 180 10.85 3.78 -8.84
N GLN A 181 10.14 2.95 -8.06
CA GLN A 181 10.70 1.77 -7.40
C GLN A 181 10.55 0.55 -8.32
N TYR A 182 11.69 -0.04 -8.69
CA TYR A 182 11.78 -1.24 -9.55
C TYR A 182 11.80 -2.54 -8.76
#